data_4554c400bcadb021b639df720f180779
#
_entry.id   4554c400bcadb021b639df720f180779
#
_cell.length_a   1.000
_cell.length_b   1.000
_cell.length_c   1.000
_cell.angle_alpha   90.00
_cell.angle_beta   90.00
_cell.angle_gamma   90.00
#
_symmetry.space_group_name_H-M   'P 1'
#
loop_
_entity.id
_entity.type
_entity.pdbx_description
1 polymer ?
#
loop_
_entity_poly.entity_id
_entity_poly.type
_entity_poly.pdbx_seq_one_letter_code
_entity_poly.pdbx_strand_id
1 'polypeptide(L)'
;DEKKDEFYLKSGNSKQEFNLVAEGICKMALLWQLVKNGTLEKGSVLFWDEPEANINPLYISIIVEMLLELQRKDVQIFIATHDYMLASYFEVKKKEGDAILYHSLAHNEMNTILEYERSNKFAELKNNYLCI
;
A
#
# COMPACT_ATOMS: atom_id res chain seq x y z
N ASP A 1 15.64 10.83 -32.46
CA ASP A 1 16.12 9.72 -31.65
C ASP A 1 16.10 10.17 -30.18
N GLU A 2 14.99 9.96 -29.48
CA GLU A 2 14.87 10.15 -28.05
C GLU A 2 15.57 9.00 -27.35
N LYS A 3 16.73 9.29 -26.73
CA LYS A 3 17.38 8.38 -25.79
C LYS A 3 16.50 8.27 -24.55
N LYS A 4 15.88 7.11 -24.33
CA LYS A 4 15.35 6.73 -23.03
C LYS A 4 16.53 6.60 -22.07
N ASP A 5 16.59 7.46 -21.07
CA ASP A 5 17.51 7.32 -19.93
C ASP A 5 17.05 6.14 -19.08
N GLU A 6 17.55 4.96 -19.38
CA GLU A 6 17.40 3.78 -18.56
C GLU A 6 18.53 3.78 -17.50
N PHE A 7 18.17 3.95 -16.24
CA PHE A 7 19.12 3.84 -15.13
C PHE A 7 19.49 2.38 -14.89
N TYR A 8 20.77 2.04 -15.15
CA TYR A 8 21.32 0.71 -14.86
C TYR A 8 22.10 0.74 -13.55
N LEU A 9 21.60 0.12 -12.49
CA LEU A 9 22.40 -0.28 -11.33
C LEU A 9 22.98 -1.67 -11.61
N LYS A 10 24.29 -1.80 -11.65
CA LYS A 10 25.02 -3.02 -11.95
C LYS A 10 25.13 -3.88 -10.68
N SER A 11 24.21 -4.82 -10.48
CA SER A 11 24.35 -5.92 -9.53
C SER A 11 23.88 -7.22 -10.17
N GLY A 12 24.70 -8.27 -10.03
CA GLY A 12 24.60 -9.46 -10.83
C GLY A 12 23.29 -10.24 -10.69
N ASN A 13 22.90 -10.82 -11.79
CA ASN A 13 22.13 -12.06 -11.96
C ASN A 13 20.60 -12.08 -11.99
N SER A 14 19.83 -11.04 -12.19
CA SER A 14 18.58 -11.22 -12.96
C SER A 14 17.87 -9.90 -13.26
N LYS A 15 17.45 -9.74 -14.52
CA LYS A 15 16.70 -8.53 -14.95
C LYS A 15 15.33 -8.38 -14.28
N GLN A 16 14.73 -9.45 -13.75
CA GLN A 16 13.40 -9.41 -13.13
C GLN A 16 13.43 -8.91 -11.68
N GLU A 17 14.40 -9.35 -10.87
CA GLU A 17 14.57 -8.83 -9.50
C GLU A 17 14.93 -7.35 -9.49
N PHE A 18 15.66 -6.90 -10.50
CA PHE A 18 16.07 -5.51 -10.65
C PHE A 18 14.89 -4.57 -10.89
N ASN A 19 13.94 -4.94 -11.74
CA ASN A 19 12.75 -4.12 -12.03
C ASN A 19 11.85 -3.98 -10.80
N LEU A 20 11.63 -5.05 -10.02
CA LEU A 20 10.83 -5.02 -8.80
C LEU A 20 11.45 -4.16 -7.70
N VAL A 21 12.77 -4.24 -7.53
CA VAL A 21 13.50 -3.39 -6.57
C VAL A 21 13.46 -1.92 -7.00
N ALA A 22 13.64 -1.65 -8.28
CA ALA A 22 13.60 -0.29 -8.82
C ALA A 22 12.22 0.34 -8.64
N GLU A 23 11.13 -0.41 -8.90
CA GLU A 23 9.76 0.10 -8.76
C GLU A 23 9.40 0.39 -7.30
N GLY A 24 9.72 -0.50 -6.37
CA GLY A 24 9.52 -0.27 -4.94
C GLY A 24 10.26 0.97 -4.43
N ILE A 25 11.52 1.15 -4.84
CA ILE A 25 12.31 2.34 -4.50
C ILE A 25 11.67 3.60 -5.10
N CYS A 26 11.20 3.55 -6.36
CA CYS A 26 10.52 4.68 -7.00
C CYS A 26 9.24 5.08 -6.25
N LYS A 27 8.43 4.13 -5.80
CA LYS A 27 7.21 4.40 -5.01
C LYS A 27 7.55 5.05 -3.67
N MET A 28 8.57 4.56 -2.97
CA MET A 28 9.03 5.16 -1.71
C MET A 28 9.62 6.57 -1.93
N ALA A 29 10.40 6.75 -2.99
CA ALA A 29 10.96 8.05 -3.35
C ALA A 29 9.87 9.06 -3.72
N LEU A 30 8.82 8.63 -4.43
CA LEU A 30 7.66 9.45 -4.74
C LEU A 30 6.95 9.94 -3.46
N LEU A 31 6.64 9.03 -2.53
CA LEU A 31 6.05 9.41 -1.24
C LEU A 31 6.91 10.41 -0.50
N TRP A 32 8.22 10.16 -0.41
CA TRP A 32 9.15 11.07 0.23
C TRP A 32 9.15 12.45 -0.43
N GLN A 33 9.11 12.50 -1.77
CA GLN A 33 9.08 13.75 -2.52
C GLN A 33 7.78 14.52 -2.28
N LEU A 34 6.62 13.83 -2.22
CA LEU A 34 5.32 14.44 -1.94
C LEU A 34 5.27 15.06 -0.52
N VAL A 35 5.92 14.41 0.44
CA VAL A 35 6.08 14.97 1.79
C VAL A 35 7.03 16.17 1.78
N LYS A 36 8.16 16.05 1.09
CA LYS A 36 9.20 17.10 1.08
C LYS A 36 8.75 18.40 0.43
N ASN A 37 7.97 18.31 -0.64
CA ASN A 37 7.46 19.49 -1.36
C ASN A 37 6.15 20.05 -0.79
N GLY A 38 5.64 19.50 0.32
CA GLY A 38 4.43 19.96 0.99
C GLY A 38 3.12 19.52 0.34
N THR A 39 3.14 18.61 -0.62
CA THR A 39 1.91 18.07 -1.24
C THR A 39 1.17 17.17 -0.25
N LEU A 40 1.90 16.36 0.52
CA LEU A 40 1.35 15.56 1.63
C LEU A 40 1.71 16.21 2.96
N GLU A 41 0.82 17.08 3.42
CA GLU A 41 0.91 17.77 4.72
C GLU A 41 -0.33 17.49 5.57
N LYS A 42 -0.34 18.03 6.77
CA LYS A 42 -1.48 17.92 7.69
C LYS A 42 -2.81 18.34 7.01
N GLY A 43 -3.79 17.45 7.05
CA GLY A 43 -5.10 17.65 6.42
C GLY A 43 -5.18 17.25 4.95
N SER A 44 -4.06 16.78 4.35
CA SER A 44 -4.08 16.22 2.99
C SER A 44 -4.79 14.88 2.95
N VAL A 45 -5.28 14.51 1.77
CA VAL A 45 -5.89 13.20 1.49
C VAL A 45 -5.09 12.50 0.41
N LEU A 46 -4.68 11.25 0.69
CA LEU A 46 -3.99 10.37 -0.25
C LEU A 46 -4.92 9.22 -0.64
N PHE A 47 -5.16 9.05 -1.94
CA PHE A 47 -5.75 7.84 -2.50
C PHE A 47 -4.67 7.04 -3.21
N TRP A 48 -4.54 5.77 -2.87
CA TRP A 48 -3.55 4.89 -3.47
C TRP A 48 -4.14 3.52 -3.77
N ASP A 49 -4.14 3.17 -5.04
CA ASP A 49 -4.59 1.89 -5.53
C ASP A 49 -3.39 0.93 -5.66
N GLU A 50 -3.51 -0.23 -5.07
CA GLU A 50 -2.50 -1.30 -5.07
C GLU A 50 -1.05 -0.81 -4.79
N PRO A 51 -0.79 -0.22 -3.61
CA PRO A 51 0.56 0.25 -3.29
C PRO A 51 1.61 -0.85 -3.34
N GLU A 52 1.22 -2.10 -3.13
CA GLU A 52 2.04 -3.30 -3.15
C GLU A 52 2.34 -3.83 -4.56
N ALA A 53 1.60 -3.41 -5.57
CA ALA A 53 1.75 -3.94 -6.93
C ALA A 53 3.19 -3.78 -7.44
N ASN A 54 3.74 -4.86 -8.02
CA ASN A 54 5.09 -4.92 -8.57
C ASN A 54 6.21 -4.57 -7.58
N ILE A 55 6.01 -4.78 -6.29
CA ILE A 55 7.00 -4.55 -5.24
C ILE A 55 7.50 -5.89 -4.68
N ASN A 56 8.79 -5.96 -4.39
CA ASN A 56 9.32 -7.08 -3.62
C ASN A 56 8.64 -7.10 -2.23
N PRO A 57 8.07 -8.24 -1.80
CA PRO A 57 7.37 -8.38 -0.51
C PRO A 57 8.13 -7.84 0.70
N LEU A 58 9.47 -7.84 0.66
CA LEU A 58 10.31 -7.28 1.72
C LEU A 58 10.11 -5.77 1.93
N TYR A 59 9.67 -5.05 0.90
CA TYR A 59 9.44 -3.59 0.98
C TYR A 59 8.01 -3.23 1.38
N ILE A 60 7.05 -4.16 1.34
CA ILE A 60 5.65 -3.92 1.75
C ILE A 60 5.61 -3.41 3.19
N SER A 61 6.38 -4.05 4.08
CA SER A 61 6.51 -3.64 5.47
C SER A 61 6.97 -2.19 5.64
N ILE A 62 7.88 -1.72 4.80
CA ILE A 62 8.41 -0.35 4.85
C ILE A 62 7.35 0.64 4.36
N ILE A 63 6.64 0.31 3.28
CA ILE A 63 5.55 1.15 2.75
C ILE A 63 4.46 1.32 3.81
N VAL A 64 4.06 0.24 4.48
CA VAL A 64 3.07 0.30 5.57
C VAL A 64 3.54 1.23 6.69
N GLU A 65 4.80 1.14 7.11
CA GLU A 65 5.35 2.06 8.12
C GLU A 65 5.31 3.52 7.68
N MET A 66 5.69 3.80 6.43
CA MET A 66 5.62 5.16 5.88
C MET A 66 4.19 5.70 5.86
N LEU A 67 3.21 4.87 5.49
CA LEU A 67 1.79 5.25 5.47
C LEU A 67 1.25 5.50 6.88
N LEU A 68 1.59 4.65 7.86
CA LEU A 68 1.23 4.88 9.25
C LEU A 68 1.86 6.16 9.83
N GLU A 69 3.11 6.46 9.48
CA GLU A 69 3.74 7.72 9.89
C GLU A 69 3.05 8.95 9.26
N LEU A 70 2.59 8.86 8.01
CA LEU A 70 1.79 9.93 7.38
C LEU A 70 0.45 10.09 8.07
N GLN A 71 -0.25 9.00 8.40
CA GLN A 71 -1.52 9.04 9.14
C GLN A 71 -1.33 9.71 10.52
N ARG A 72 -0.25 9.42 11.24
CA ARG A 72 0.11 10.08 12.52
C ARG A 72 0.38 11.58 12.39
N LYS A 73 0.68 12.04 11.17
CA LYS A 73 0.83 13.46 10.83
C LYS A 73 -0.46 14.11 10.30
N ASP A 74 -1.59 13.49 10.57
CA ASP A 74 -2.92 13.94 10.16
C ASP A 74 -3.13 13.96 8.63
N VAL A 75 -2.46 13.07 7.88
CA VAL A 75 -2.80 12.79 6.49
C VAL A 75 -3.87 11.69 6.48
N GLN A 76 -4.99 11.93 5.81
CA GLN A 76 -6.00 10.90 5.62
C GLN A 76 -5.64 10.03 4.41
N ILE A 77 -5.64 8.69 4.60
CA ILE A 77 -5.17 7.76 3.57
C ILE A 77 -6.28 6.77 3.24
N PHE A 78 -6.56 6.61 1.96
CA PHE A 78 -7.44 5.58 1.41
C PHE A 78 -6.61 4.66 0.53
N ILE A 79 -6.65 3.36 0.82
CA ILE A 79 -5.93 2.33 0.09
C ILE A 79 -6.95 1.35 -0.45
N ALA A 80 -6.92 1.09 -1.76
CA ALA A 80 -7.55 -0.06 -2.35
C ALA A 80 -6.49 -1.15 -2.55
N THR A 81 -6.76 -2.36 -2.09
CA THR A 81 -5.84 -3.49 -2.21
C THR A 81 -6.61 -4.79 -2.23
N HIS A 82 -6.06 -5.78 -2.91
CA HIS A 82 -6.48 -7.17 -2.84
C HIS A 82 -5.40 -8.06 -2.16
N ASP A 83 -4.35 -7.45 -1.62
CA ASP A 83 -3.23 -8.17 -0.99
C ASP A 83 -3.46 -8.36 0.51
N TYR A 84 -3.62 -9.63 0.91
CA TYR A 84 -3.74 -10.03 2.30
C TYR A 84 -2.52 -9.64 3.14
N MET A 85 -1.32 -9.70 2.57
CA MET A 85 -0.08 -9.39 3.28
C MET A 85 -0.01 -7.92 3.66
N LEU A 86 -0.38 -7.02 2.72
CA LEU A 86 -0.45 -5.58 3.00
C LEU A 86 -1.41 -5.29 4.15
N ALA A 87 -2.64 -5.82 4.09
CA ALA A 87 -3.65 -5.64 5.14
C ALA A 87 -3.18 -6.19 6.50
N SER A 88 -2.53 -7.35 6.50
CA SER A 88 -1.97 -7.97 7.70
C SER A 88 -0.82 -7.15 8.29
N TYR A 89 0.03 -6.55 7.47
CA TYR A 89 1.10 -5.68 7.96
C TYR A 89 0.56 -4.43 8.65
N PHE A 90 -0.54 -3.85 8.18
CA PHE A 90 -1.19 -2.75 8.90
C PHE A 90 -1.66 -3.18 10.28
N GLU A 91 -2.25 -4.39 10.42
CA GLU A 91 -2.70 -4.90 11.71
C GLU A 91 -1.54 -5.14 12.68
N VAL A 92 -0.42 -5.69 12.19
CA VAL A 92 0.76 -6.00 13.02
C VAL A 92 1.55 -4.74 13.41
N LYS A 93 1.62 -3.73 12.53
CA LYS A 93 2.45 -2.54 12.72
C LYS A 93 1.73 -1.36 13.34
N LYS A 94 0.40 -1.40 13.44
CA LYS A 94 -0.36 -0.34 14.10
C LYS A 94 0.04 -0.23 15.56
N LYS A 95 0.08 1.00 16.05
CA LYS A 95 0.34 1.35 17.47
C LYS A 95 -0.94 1.81 18.12
N GLU A 96 -0.90 1.91 19.45
CA GLU A 96 -1.98 2.55 20.21
C GLU A 96 -2.16 4.00 19.73
N GLY A 97 -3.39 4.35 19.37
CA GLY A 97 -3.74 5.66 18.79
C GLY A 97 -3.81 5.70 17.27
N ASP A 98 -3.30 4.70 16.55
CA ASP A 98 -3.48 4.62 15.10
C ASP A 98 -4.94 4.31 14.76
N ALA A 99 -5.55 5.12 13.89
CA ALA A 99 -6.92 4.95 13.44
C ALA A 99 -6.95 4.26 12.07
N ILE A 100 -7.21 2.96 12.08
CA ILE A 100 -7.34 2.16 10.85
C ILE A 100 -8.75 1.60 10.78
N LEU A 101 -9.37 1.71 9.62
CA LEU A 101 -10.67 1.12 9.32
C LEU A 101 -10.55 0.27 8.06
N TYR A 102 -10.84 -1.00 8.19
CA TYR A 102 -10.86 -1.94 7.07
C TYR A 102 -12.27 -2.02 6.49
N HIS A 103 -12.35 -2.00 5.18
CA HIS A 103 -13.57 -2.15 4.41
C HIS A 103 -13.41 -3.38 3.51
N SER A 104 -14.31 -4.34 3.64
CA SER A 104 -14.36 -5.51 2.76
C SER A 104 -15.56 -5.41 1.83
N LEU A 105 -15.30 -5.61 0.55
CA LEU A 105 -16.32 -5.67 -0.51
C LEU A 105 -16.22 -7.03 -1.18
N ALA A 106 -17.29 -7.81 -1.14
CA ALA A 106 -17.34 -9.14 -1.76
C ALA A 106 -18.68 -9.37 -2.46
N HIS A 107 -18.66 -10.17 -3.51
CA HIS A 107 -19.90 -10.71 -4.07
C HIS A 107 -20.31 -11.96 -3.28
N ASN A 108 -21.63 -12.17 -3.14
CA ASN A 108 -22.14 -13.43 -2.61
C ASN A 108 -21.81 -14.60 -3.55
N GLU A 109 -21.99 -15.83 -3.10
CA GLU A 109 -21.71 -17.04 -3.87
C GLU A 109 -22.42 -17.10 -5.24
N MET A 110 -23.57 -16.43 -5.39
CA MET A 110 -24.30 -16.31 -6.65
C MET A 110 -23.90 -15.10 -7.49
N ASN A 111 -22.93 -14.32 -7.04
CA ASN A 111 -22.43 -13.10 -7.71
C ASN A 111 -23.52 -12.04 -7.98
N THR A 112 -24.57 -12.02 -7.17
CA THR A 112 -25.76 -11.18 -7.36
C THR A 112 -25.87 -10.02 -6.38
N ILE A 113 -25.24 -10.13 -5.21
CA ILE A 113 -25.30 -9.10 -4.16
C ILE A 113 -23.87 -8.76 -3.74
N LEU A 114 -23.56 -7.44 -3.68
CA LEU A 114 -22.34 -6.95 -3.10
C LEU A 114 -22.49 -6.94 -1.57
N GLU A 115 -21.68 -7.73 -0.89
CA GLU A 115 -21.57 -7.72 0.56
C GLU A 115 -20.54 -6.69 1.01
N TYR A 116 -20.87 -5.90 2.02
CA TYR A 116 -20.01 -4.90 2.60
C TYR A 116 -19.85 -5.13 4.09
N GLU A 117 -18.62 -5.18 4.53
CA GLU A 117 -18.26 -5.26 5.95
C GLU A 117 -17.23 -4.17 6.29
N ARG A 118 -17.20 -3.77 7.54
CA ARG A 118 -16.16 -2.89 8.08
C ARG A 118 -15.78 -3.27 9.49
N SER A 119 -14.50 -3.21 9.81
CA SER A 119 -13.97 -3.38 11.17
C SER A 119 -12.69 -2.58 11.37
N ASN A 120 -12.38 -2.23 12.60
CA ASN A 120 -11.09 -1.70 13.00
C ASN A 120 -10.03 -2.79 13.24
N LYS A 121 -10.41 -4.05 13.07
CA LYS A 121 -9.53 -5.22 13.11
C LYS A 121 -9.70 -6.06 11.86
N PHE A 122 -8.64 -6.29 11.15
CA PHE A 122 -8.64 -7.07 9.92
C PHE A 122 -9.18 -8.49 10.13
N ALA A 123 -8.77 -9.14 11.23
CA ALA A 123 -9.18 -10.52 11.55
C ALA A 123 -10.69 -10.70 11.84
N GLU A 124 -11.43 -9.61 12.07
CA GLU A 124 -12.88 -9.67 12.34
C GLU A 124 -13.72 -9.66 11.06
N LEU A 125 -13.13 -9.34 9.91
CA LEU A 125 -13.82 -9.40 8.63
C LEU A 125 -14.04 -10.85 8.21
N LYS A 126 -15.27 -11.22 7.87
CA LYS A 126 -15.63 -12.58 7.44
C LYS A 126 -14.99 -12.93 6.10
N ASN A 127 -14.88 -11.94 5.23
CA ASN A 127 -14.35 -12.05 3.86
C ASN A 127 -12.88 -11.61 3.76
N ASN A 128 -12.10 -11.70 4.84
CA ASN A 128 -10.70 -11.30 4.85
C ASN A 128 -9.78 -12.17 3.98
N TYR A 129 -10.26 -13.33 3.51
CA TYR A 129 -9.55 -14.21 2.55
C TYR A 129 -9.87 -13.89 1.09
N LEU A 130 -10.89 -13.10 0.85
CA LEU A 130 -11.37 -12.69 -0.46
C LEU A 130 -11.05 -11.21 -0.70
N CYS A 131 -9.81 -10.81 -0.44
CA CYS A 131 -9.29 -9.56 -1.00
C CYS A 131 -9.15 -9.79 -2.52
N ILE A 132 -10.22 -9.63 -3.26
CA ILE A 132 -10.26 -9.71 -4.72
C ILE A 132 -10.56 -8.33 -5.26
#